data_147bfd027ab17e0c799815560bb89cc5
#
_entry.id   147bfd027ab17e0c799815560bb89cc5
#
_cell.length_a   1.000
_cell.length_b   1.000
_cell.length_c   1.000
_cell.angle_alpha   90.00
_cell.angle_beta   90.00
_cell.angle_gamma   90.00
#
_symmetry.space_group_name_H-M   'P 1'
#
loop_
_entity.id
_entity.type
_entity.pdbx_description
1 polymer ?
#
loop_
_entity_poly.entity_id
_entity_poly.type
_entity_poly.pdbx_seq_one_letter_code
_entity_poly.pdbx_strand_id
1 'polypeptide(L)'
;TQTDQGTAATTNAQSVQPKTNKATDEQVETVQIPANSAQIKAFIEEIGEDARILASDNDLYASVMIAQAALESGFGTSGLSMSPNYNLFGIKGDYNGASVNMATHEDSGAGKQYGIQANFRRYPSYKESLSDYVHVLKTTNLGNGLYYVGAWKSHTNSYQSATAYLQGRYATSTQYSALLNKLIETYHLTDYDQSPTDQTTQGQYVVKPGDSLWAIAQANHT
;
A
#
# COMPACT_ATOMS: atom_id res chain seq x y z
N THR A 1 -26.86 41.42 25.71
CA THR A 1 -26.00 40.23 26.02
C THR A 1 -26.42 39.09 25.07
N GLN A 2 -25.67 38.97 24.03
CA GLN A 2 -25.85 37.96 23.00
C GLN A 2 -24.67 36.96 23.18
N THR A 3 -25.04 35.74 23.57
CA THR A 3 -24.11 34.62 23.74
C THR A 3 -23.88 33.92 22.42
N ASP A 4 -22.67 33.97 21.93
CA ASP A 4 -22.15 33.27 20.76
C ASP A 4 -22.05 31.79 21.10
N GLN A 5 -22.78 30.91 20.37
CA GLN A 5 -22.63 29.46 20.46
C GLN A 5 -21.76 29.00 19.31
N GLY A 6 -20.51 28.69 19.65
CA GLY A 6 -19.57 28.03 18.76
C GLY A 6 -20.06 26.64 18.36
N THR A 7 -20.30 26.45 17.08
CA THR A 7 -20.58 25.15 16.46
C THR A 7 -19.31 24.30 16.46
N ALA A 8 -19.25 23.31 17.33
CA ALA A 8 -18.25 22.26 17.29
C ALA A 8 -18.48 21.38 16.06
N ALA A 9 -17.54 21.37 15.14
CA ALA A 9 -17.52 20.45 14.03
C ALA A 9 -17.29 19.02 14.56
N THR A 10 -18.35 18.22 14.55
CA THR A 10 -18.29 16.80 14.88
C THR A 10 -17.62 16.09 13.70
N THR A 11 -16.34 15.79 13.82
CA THR A 11 -15.62 14.89 12.92
C THR A 11 -16.20 13.49 13.09
N ASN A 12 -17.00 13.06 12.13
CA ASN A 12 -17.56 11.72 12.07
C ASN A 12 -16.42 10.75 11.70
N ALA A 13 -15.78 10.19 12.71
CA ALA A 13 -14.84 9.08 12.55
C ALA A 13 -15.62 7.83 12.16
N GLN A 14 -15.89 7.68 10.86
CA GLN A 14 -16.43 6.44 10.32
C GLN A 14 -15.37 5.35 10.49
N SER A 15 -15.70 4.35 11.30
CA SER A 15 -14.87 3.19 11.59
C SER A 15 -14.43 2.51 10.28
N VAL A 16 -13.12 2.47 10.05
CA VAL A 16 -12.52 1.64 9.01
C VAL A 16 -12.70 0.18 9.46
N GLN A 17 -13.70 -0.49 8.93
CA GLN A 17 -13.89 -1.92 9.16
C GLN A 17 -12.82 -2.68 8.38
N PRO A 18 -12.11 -3.66 9.00
CA PRO A 18 -11.22 -4.53 8.27
C PRO A 18 -11.99 -5.31 7.21
N LYS A 19 -11.38 -5.50 6.04
CA LYS A 19 -11.94 -6.30 4.95
C LYS A 19 -12.08 -7.74 5.43
N THR A 20 -13.28 -8.20 5.72
CA THR A 20 -13.56 -9.61 5.99
C THR A 20 -13.90 -10.34 4.69
N ASN A 21 -12.92 -10.52 3.81
CA ASN A 21 -13.04 -11.43 2.69
C ASN A 21 -12.54 -12.80 3.12
N LYS A 22 -13.43 -13.64 3.61
CA LYS A 22 -13.14 -15.03 3.89
C LYS A 22 -13.20 -15.81 2.57
N ALA A 23 -12.05 -15.97 1.91
CA ALA A 23 -11.94 -16.90 0.80
C ALA A 23 -12.04 -18.34 1.35
N THR A 24 -12.98 -19.11 0.83
CA THR A 24 -13.05 -20.56 1.05
C THR A 24 -11.89 -21.24 0.33
N ASP A 25 -11.35 -22.30 0.93
CA ASP A 25 -10.16 -23.07 0.53
C ASP A 25 -10.19 -23.73 -0.88
N GLU A 26 -11.17 -23.45 -1.72
CA GLU A 26 -11.33 -24.11 -3.03
C GLU A 26 -11.11 -23.22 -4.27
N GLN A 27 -10.80 -21.95 -4.10
CA GLN A 27 -10.25 -21.16 -5.20
C GLN A 27 -8.93 -20.55 -4.75
N VAL A 28 -7.84 -21.27 -5.02
CA VAL A 28 -6.55 -20.65 -5.23
C VAL A 28 -6.78 -19.68 -6.38
N GLU A 29 -7.16 -18.42 -6.07
CA GLU A 29 -6.92 -17.34 -6.99
C GLU A 29 -5.42 -17.35 -7.24
N THR A 30 -5.02 -18.05 -8.28
CA THR A 30 -3.72 -17.82 -8.88
C THR A 30 -3.72 -16.34 -9.20
N VAL A 31 -3.02 -15.56 -8.37
CA VAL A 31 -2.71 -14.18 -8.72
C VAL A 31 -2.15 -14.25 -10.11
N GLN A 32 -2.97 -13.85 -11.08
CA GLN A 32 -2.58 -13.76 -12.47
C GLN A 32 -1.55 -12.65 -12.48
N ILE A 33 -0.27 -13.01 -12.29
CA ILE A 33 0.83 -12.09 -12.53
C ILE A 33 0.66 -11.72 -14.01
N PRO A 34 0.39 -10.43 -14.32
CA PRO A 34 0.19 -10.04 -15.70
C PRO A 34 1.37 -10.54 -16.54
N ALA A 35 1.09 -11.12 -17.71
CA ALA A 35 2.13 -11.61 -18.61
C ALA A 35 3.07 -10.47 -19.11
N ASN A 36 2.71 -9.22 -18.86
CA ASN A 36 3.48 -8.04 -19.27
C ASN A 36 4.40 -7.54 -18.15
N SER A 37 5.61 -8.07 -18.11
CA SER A 37 6.65 -7.64 -17.17
C SER A 37 6.95 -6.14 -17.22
N ALA A 38 6.80 -5.49 -18.38
CA ALA A 38 7.02 -4.06 -18.55
C ALA A 38 5.96 -3.23 -17.80
N GLN A 39 4.70 -3.66 -17.83
CA GLN A 39 3.61 -2.98 -17.11
C GLN A 39 3.79 -3.08 -15.60
N ILE A 40 4.19 -4.25 -15.11
CA ILE A 40 4.47 -4.45 -13.68
C ILE A 40 5.61 -3.56 -13.22
N LYS A 41 6.70 -3.52 -14.01
CA LYS A 41 7.85 -2.68 -13.73
C LYS A 41 7.45 -1.20 -13.70
N ALA A 42 6.72 -0.73 -14.71
CA ALA A 42 6.24 0.65 -14.76
C ALA A 42 5.37 1.01 -13.55
N PHE A 43 4.48 0.13 -13.12
CA PHE A 43 3.67 0.34 -11.92
C PHE A 43 4.53 0.46 -10.66
N ILE A 44 5.51 -0.44 -10.48
CA ILE A 44 6.41 -0.40 -9.31
C ILE A 44 7.26 0.88 -9.33
N GLU A 45 7.78 1.29 -10.49
CA GLU A 45 8.54 2.52 -10.64
C GLU A 45 7.69 3.77 -10.35
N GLU A 46 6.42 3.76 -10.75
CA GLU A 46 5.49 4.89 -10.54
C GLU A 46 5.19 5.15 -9.06
N ILE A 47 5.04 4.08 -8.25
CA ILE A 47 4.66 4.22 -6.84
C ILE A 47 5.84 4.02 -5.87
N GLY A 48 6.95 3.47 -6.32
CA GLY A 48 8.01 2.93 -5.47
C GLY A 48 8.69 3.99 -4.62
N GLU A 49 9.02 5.15 -5.18
CA GLU A 49 9.72 6.20 -4.44
C GLU A 49 8.82 6.88 -3.40
N ASP A 50 7.56 7.16 -3.75
CA ASP A 50 6.60 7.68 -2.77
C ASP A 50 6.37 6.65 -1.64
N ALA A 51 6.30 5.35 -1.96
CA ALA A 51 6.19 4.29 -0.97
C ALA A 51 7.42 4.21 -0.06
N ARG A 52 8.64 4.35 -0.63
CA ARG A 52 9.91 4.39 0.13
C ARG A 52 9.90 5.50 1.17
N ILE A 53 9.62 6.73 0.74
CA ILE A 53 9.59 7.90 1.61
C ILE A 53 8.54 7.72 2.70
N LEU A 54 7.30 7.42 2.33
CA LEU A 54 6.20 7.27 3.27
C LEU A 54 6.44 6.14 4.28
N ALA A 55 6.97 5.01 3.84
CA ALA A 55 7.27 3.89 4.72
C ALA A 55 8.42 4.19 5.68
N SER A 56 9.49 4.84 5.20
CA SER A 56 10.63 5.26 6.01
C SER A 56 10.20 6.21 7.12
N ASP A 57 9.39 7.21 6.79
CA ASP A 57 8.92 8.23 7.73
C ASP A 57 7.92 7.68 8.76
N ASN A 58 7.32 6.52 8.50
CA ASN A 58 6.24 5.97 9.31
C ASN A 58 6.51 4.59 9.89
N ASP A 59 7.77 4.15 9.96
CA ASP A 59 8.13 2.87 10.59
C ASP A 59 7.45 1.65 9.91
N LEU A 60 7.32 1.69 8.58
CA LEU A 60 6.72 0.65 7.76
C LEU A 60 7.73 0.09 6.74
N TYR A 61 7.43 -1.08 6.18
CA TYR A 61 8.16 -1.66 5.05
C TYR A 61 7.58 -1.14 3.74
N ALA A 62 8.39 -0.47 2.94
CA ALA A 62 8.00 -0.04 1.58
C ALA A 62 7.70 -1.25 0.69
N SER A 63 8.51 -2.31 0.80
CA SER A 63 8.30 -3.57 0.11
C SER A 63 6.91 -4.16 0.34
N VAL A 64 6.44 -4.14 1.59
CA VAL A 64 5.09 -4.62 1.96
C VAL A 64 4.02 -3.71 1.38
N MET A 65 4.18 -2.40 1.49
CA MET A 65 3.25 -1.41 0.93
C MET A 65 3.08 -1.57 -0.58
N ILE A 66 4.19 -1.69 -1.33
CA ILE A 66 4.18 -1.88 -2.78
C ILE A 66 3.53 -3.23 -3.15
N ALA A 67 3.88 -4.31 -2.43
CA ALA A 67 3.30 -5.63 -2.68
C ALA A 67 1.79 -5.65 -2.44
N GLN A 68 1.29 -5.01 -1.38
CA GLN A 68 -0.14 -4.87 -1.13
C GLN A 68 -0.82 -4.01 -2.20
N ALA A 69 -0.23 -2.86 -2.58
CA ALA A 69 -0.76 -2.04 -3.67
C ALA A 69 -0.87 -2.83 -4.98
N ALA A 70 0.16 -3.61 -5.33
CA ALA A 70 0.18 -4.46 -6.52
C ALA A 70 -0.92 -5.54 -6.47
N LEU A 71 -1.03 -6.25 -5.35
CA LEU A 71 -2.00 -7.33 -5.17
C LEU A 71 -3.44 -6.82 -5.20
N GLU A 72 -3.74 -5.76 -4.44
CA GLU A 72 -5.10 -5.21 -4.29
C GLU A 72 -5.62 -4.49 -5.55
N SER A 73 -4.72 -3.91 -6.34
CA SER A 73 -5.06 -3.14 -7.55
C SER A 73 -4.90 -3.92 -8.86
N GLY A 74 -4.37 -5.16 -8.79
CA GLY A 74 -3.95 -5.88 -9.99
C GLY A 74 -2.86 -5.12 -10.75
N PHE A 75 -1.83 -4.65 -10.03
CA PHE A 75 -0.75 -3.81 -10.58
C PHE A 75 -1.28 -2.52 -11.25
N GLY A 76 -2.20 -1.83 -10.58
CA GLY A 76 -2.75 -0.57 -11.06
C GLY A 76 -3.75 -0.67 -12.20
N THR A 77 -4.21 -1.88 -12.57
CA THR A 77 -5.09 -2.08 -13.73
C THR A 77 -6.58 -2.12 -13.39
N SER A 78 -6.94 -2.22 -12.12
CA SER A 78 -8.35 -2.23 -11.72
C SER A 78 -9.02 -0.87 -11.98
N GLY A 79 -10.30 -0.86 -12.32
CA GLY A 79 -11.05 0.39 -12.52
C GLY A 79 -11.06 1.31 -11.28
N LEU A 80 -10.87 0.75 -10.09
CA LEU A 80 -10.75 1.51 -8.86
C LEU A 80 -9.36 2.14 -8.69
N SER A 81 -8.31 1.49 -9.16
CA SER A 81 -6.93 1.99 -9.04
C SER A 81 -6.56 2.99 -10.14
N MET A 82 -7.20 2.92 -11.30
CA MET A 82 -6.94 3.86 -12.41
C MET A 82 -7.55 5.24 -12.17
N SER A 83 -7.10 6.22 -12.97
CA SER A 83 -7.73 7.54 -13.07
C SER A 83 -9.24 7.37 -13.38
N PRO A 84 -10.12 8.17 -12.77
CA PRO A 84 -9.86 9.27 -11.82
C PRO A 84 -9.88 8.87 -10.34
N ASN A 85 -9.84 7.58 -10.01
CA ASN A 85 -10.10 7.08 -8.66
C ASN A 85 -8.84 6.89 -7.82
N TYR A 86 -7.75 6.41 -8.41
CA TYR A 86 -6.42 6.19 -7.81
C TYR A 86 -6.41 5.43 -6.47
N ASN A 87 -7.41 4.58 -6.21
CA ASN A 87 -7.50 3.81 -4.97
C ASN A 87 -6.80 2.46 -5.12
N LEU A 88 -5.55 2.39 -4.69
CA LEU A 88 -4.68 1.22 -4.82
C LEU A 88 -5.07 0.07 -3.88
N PHE A 89 -5.70 0.37 -2.76
CA PHE A 89 -5.93 -0.59 -1.68
C PHE A 89 -7.40 -0.97 -1.48
N GLY A 90 -8.28 -0.46 -2.32
CA GLY A 90 -9.72 -0.69 -2.18
C GLY A 90 -10.30 -0.20 -0.85
N ILE A 91 -9.80 0.92 -0.34
CA ILE A 91 -10.27 1.48 0.93
C ILE A 91 -11.67 2.07 0.73
N LYS A 92 -12.60 1.62 1.58
CA LYS A 92 -14.01 2.07 1.55
C LYS A 92 -14.19 3.41 2.26
N GLY A 93 -15.29 4.10 1.95
CA GLY A 93 -15.67 5.38 2.53
C GLY A 93 -15.40 6.54 1.60
N ASP A 94 -15.06 7.70 2.16
CA ASP A 94 -14.69 8.91 1.42
C ASP A 94 -13.29 9.40 1.85
N TYR A 95 -12.63 10.13 0.96
CA TYR A 95 -11.40 10.86 1.22
C TYR A 95 -11.67 12.35 0.96
N ASN A 96 -11.71 13.13 2.04
CA ASN A 96 -12.07 14.56 1.99
C ASN A 96 -13.40 14.82 1.24
N GLY A 97 -14.40 13.96 1.46
CA GLY A 97 -15.70 14.03 0.78
C GLY A 97 -15.73 13.45 -0.63
N ALA A 98 -14.61 12.96 -1.16
CA ALA A 98 -14.53 12.34 -2.49
C ALA A 98 -14.65 10.81 -2.40
N SER A 99 -15.61 10.25 -3.12
CA SER A 99 -15.80 8.79 -3.23
C SER A 99 -16.31 8.40 -4.60
N VAL A 100 -16.23 7.12 -4.91
CA VAL A 100 -16.83 6.48 -6.07
C VAL A 100 -17.67 5.28 -5.61
N ASN A 101 -18.89 5.17 -6.12
CA ASN A 101 -19.76 4.03 -5.85
C ASN A 101 -19.51 2.94 -6.87
N MET A 102 -19.14 1.74 -6.41
CA MET A 102 -18.81 0.60 -7.28
C MET A 102 -19.43 -0.68 -6.72
N ALA A 103 -19.75 -1.61 -7.64
CA ALA A 103 -20.14 -2.96 -7.26
C ALA A 103 -18.93 -3.70 -6.68
N THR A 104 -19.13 -4.42 -5.59
CA THR A 104 -18.15 -5.30 -4.96
C THR A 104 -18.85 -6.54 -4.42
N HIS A 105 -18.06 -7.55 -4.05
CA HIS A 105 -18.57 -8.75 -3.42
C HIS A 105 -18.13 -8.78 -1.96
N GLU A 106 -19.03 -9.19 -1.10
CA GLU A 106 -18.75 -9.46 0.31
C GLU A 106 -19.12 -10.90 0.64
N ASP A 107 -18.38 -11.49 1.58
CA ASP A 107 -18.69 -12.81 2.12
C ASP A 107 -19.64 -12.65 3.31
N SER A 108 -20.71 -13.44 3.33
CA SER A 108 -21.66 -13.50 4.44
C SER A 108 -21.07 -14.13 5.73
N GLY A 109 -19.80 -14.54 5.71
CA GLY A 109 -19.16 -15.30 6.79
C GLY A 109 -19.38 -16.81 6.72
N ALA A 110 -20.17 -17.28 5.74
CA ALA A 110 -20.47 -18.70 5.49
C ALA A 110 -19.95 -19.18 4.13
N GLY A 111 -19.02 -18.44 3.51
CA GLY A 111 -18.48 -18.76 2.18
C GLY A 111 -19.40 -18.40 1.01
N LYS A 112 -20.54 -17.74 1.28
CA LYS A 112 -21.47 -17.28 0.24
C LYS A 112 -21.21 -15.80 -0.06
N GLN A 113 -20.73 -15.54 -1.27
CA GLN A 113 -20.53 -14.18 -1.77
C GLN A 113 -21.87 -13.57 -2.23
N TYR A 114 -22.06 -12.30 -1.93
CA TYR A 114 -23.16 -11.50 -2.45
C TYR A 114 -22.66 -10.14 -2.95
N GLY A 115 -23.24 -9.70 -4.07
CA GLY A 115 -22.90 -8.40 -4.66
C GLY A 115 -23.54 -7.27 -3.87
N ILE A 116 -22.76 -6.24 -3.57
CA ILE A 116 -23.24 -4.99 -2.98
C ILE A 116 -22.69 -3.80 -3.74
N GLN A 117 -23.33 -2.66 -3.57
CA GLN A 117 -22.75 -1.36 -3.92
C GLN A 117 -22.06 -0.77 -2.69
N ALA A 118 -20.82 -0.32 -2.85
CA ALA A 118 -20.09 0.32 -1.79
C ALA A 118 -19.39 1.59 -2.29
N ASN A 119 -19.27 2.56 -1.40
CA ASN A 119 -18.47 3.74 -1.65
C ASN A 119 -17.01 3.43 -1.33
N PHE A 120 -16.14 3.74 -2.27
CA PHE A 120 -14.68 3.64 -2.12
C PHE A 120 -14.09 5.04 -2.16
N ARG A 121 -13.03 5.25 -1.39
CA ARG A 121 -12.29 6.51 -1.38
C ARG A 121 -11.74 6.80 -2.78
N ARG A 122 -11.84 8.05 -3.19
CA ARG A 122 -11.27 8.55 -4.43
C ARG A 122 -10.17 9.56 -4.10
N TYR A 123 -8.98 9.30 -4.62
CA TYR A 123 -7.80 10.11 -4.35
C TYR A 123 -7.43 10.97 -5.56
N PRO A 124 -6.73 12.10 -5.36
CA PRO A 124 -6.20 12.92 -6.46
C PRO A 124 -5.05 12.25 -7.22
N SER A 125 -4.27 11.40 -6.54
CA SER A 125 -3.16 10.64 -7.13
C SER A 125 -2.84 9.36 -6.34
N TYR A 126 -1.89 8.56 -6.83
CA TYR A 126 -1.39 7.38 -6.09
C TYR A 126 -0.69 7.75 -4.79
N LYS A 127 -0.03 8.89 -4.74
CA LYS A 127 0.65 9.38 -3.53
C LYS A 127 -0.31 9.55 -2.36
N GLU A 128 -1.48 10.16 -2.59
CA GLU A 128 -2.50 10.30 -1.55
C GLU A 128 -3.10 8.96 -1.14
N SER A 129 -3.24 8.02 -2.08
CA SER A 129 -3.67 6.65 -1.78
C SER A 129 -2.66 5.93 -0.86
N LEU A 130 -1.36 6.05 -1.15
CA LEU A 130 -0.29 5.52 -0.30
C LEU A 130 -0.26 6.20 1.08
N SER A 131 -0.41 7.52 1.12
CA SER A 131 -0.45 8.29 2.37
C SER A 131 -1.64 7.88 3.25
N ASP A 132 -2.81 7.69 2.66
CA ASP A 132 -3.99 7.24 3.39
C ASP A 132 -3.88 5.78 3.85
N TYR A 133 -3.23 4.92 3.08
CA TYR A 133 -2.87 3.58 3.54
C TYR A 133 -2.00 3.63 4.81
N VAL A 134 -0.97 4.49 4.84
CA VAL A 134 -0.15 4.72 6.04
C VAL A 134 -1.04 5.16 7.21
N HIS A 135 -1.92 6.13 6.98
CA HIS A 135 -2.87 6.59 7.99
C HIS A 135 -3.70 5.43 8.55
N VAL A 136 -4.25 4.58 7.69
CA VAL A 136 -5.02 3.39 8.10
C VAL A 136 -4.18 2.45 8.96
N LEU A 137 -2.95 2.12 8.57
CA LEU A 137 -2.08 1.21 9.33
C LEU A 137 -1.62 1.80 10.66
N LYS A 138 -1.50 3.12 10.75
CA LYS A 138 -1.00 3.81 11.95
C LYS A 138 -2.10 4.20 12.94
N THR A 139 -3.36 4.31 12.49
CA THR A 139 -4.43 4.87 13.34
C THR A 139 -5.60 3.94 13.61
N THR A 140 -5.74 2.83 12.85
CA THR A 140 -6.86 1.91 13.08
C THR A 140 -6.80 1.32 14.49
N ASN A 141 -7.88 1.55 15.26
CA ASN A 141 -8.05 1.05 16.62
C ASN A 141 -9.41 0.38 16.75
N LEU A 142 -9.44 -0.88 17.15
CA LEU A 142 -10.66 -1.67 17.35
C LEU A 142 -11.00 -1.83 18.84
N GLY A 143 -10.58 -0.88 19.68
CA GLY A 143 -10.88 -0.86 21.12
C GLY A 143 -9.79 -1.50 22.00
N ASN A 144 -8.88 -2.28 21.43
CA ASN A 144 -7.80 -2.96 22.17
C ASN A 144 -6.38 -2.44 21.80
N GLY A 145 -6.28 -1.20 21.33
CA GLY A 145 -5.03 -0.60 20.85
C GLY A 145 -4.92 -0.55 19.32
N LEU A 146 -3.74 -0.19 18.82
CA LEU A 146 -3.50 -0.04 17.39
C LEU A 146 -3.50 -1.40 16.70
N TYR A 147 -4.45 -1.59 15.80
CA TYR A 147 -4.77 -2.91 15.22
C TYR A 147 -3.64 -3.48 14.35
N TYR A 148 -2.90 -2.62 13.66
CA TYR A 148 -1.83 -3.02 12.75
C TYR A 148 -0.41 -2.84 13.32
N VAL A 149 -0.26 -2.53 14.60
CA VAL A 149 1.03 -2.25 15.24
C VAL A 149 2.08 -3.35 15.05
N GLY A 150 1.68 -4.62 15.04
CA GLY A 150 2.60 -5.74 14.84
C GLY A 150 3.09 -5.92 13.38
N ALA A 151 2.68 -5.05 12.44
CA ALA A 151 3.25 -4.99 11.09
C ALA A 151 4.29 -3.86 10.93
N TRP A 152 4.54 -3.06 11.98
CA TRP A 152 5.51 -1.97 11.92
C TRP A 152 6.95 -2.49 12.04
N LYS A 153 7.92 -1.80 11.45
CA LYS A 153 9.34 -2.20 11.51
C LYS A 153 9.84 -2.37 12.93
N SER A 154 9.50 -1.46 13.83
CA SER A 154 9.88 -1.52 15.26
C SER A 154 9.29 -2.69 16.03
N HIS A 155 8.28 -3.38 15.49
CA HIS A 155 7.61 -4.53 16.11
C HIS A 155 7.87 -5.85 15.37
N THR A 156 8.72 -5.84 14.35
CA THR A 156 9.03 -7.01 13.52
C THR A 156 10.52 -7.10 13.24
N ASN A 157 11.00 -8.32 12.98
CA ASN A 157 12.41 -8.53 12.63
C ASN A 157 12.63 -8.57 11.10
N SER A 158 11.56 -8.62 10.32
CA SER A 158 11.63 -8.71 8.85
C SER A 158 10.27 -8.39 8.21
N TYR A 159 10.26 -8.12 6.91
CA TYR A 159 9.02 -7.95 6.16
C TYR A 159 8.14 -9.20 6.18
N GLN A 160 8.72 -10.41 6.26
CA GLN A 160 7.96 -11.66 6.37
C GLN A 160 7.15 -11.70 7.68
N SER A 161 7.72 -11.20 8.78
CA SER A 161 6.98 -11.08 10.04
C SER A 161 5.84 -10.09 9.93
N ALA A 162 6.04 -8.98 9.21
CA ALA A 162 5.00 -7.99 8.96
C ALA A 162 3.86 -8.56 8.09
N THR A 163 4.18 -9.24 6.98
CA THR A 163 3.17 -9.88 6.11
C THR A 163 2.40 -10.97 6.84
N ALA A 164 3.07 -11.77 7.66
CA ALA A 164 2.43 -12.79 8.50
C ALA A 164 1.45 -12.15 9.50
N TYR A 165 1.79 -11.01 10.08
CA TYR A 165 0.90 -10.28 10.99
C TYR A 165 -0.32 -9.69 10.27
N LEU A 166 -0.16 -9.25 9.01
CA LEU A 166 -1.26 -8.70 8.20
C LEU A 166 -2.24 -9.79 7.74
N GLN A 167 -1.78 -11.04 7.59
CA GLN A 167 -2.66 -12.16 7.27
C GLN A 167 -3.69 -12.39 8.38
N GLY A 168 -4.95 -12.50 8.01
CA GLY A 168 -6.09 -12.60 8.95
C GLY A 168 -6.52 -11.27 9.57
N ARG A 169 -5.76 -10.17 9.32
CA ARG A 169 -6.09 -8.81 9.80
C ARG A 169 -6.41 -7.85 8.66
N TYR A 170 -5.51 -7.76 7.69
CA TYR A 170 -5.73 -6.91 6.51
C TYR A 170 -6.56 -7.65 5.46
N ALA A 171 -6.26 -8.90 5.22
CA ALA A 171 -7.04 -9.80 4.37
C ALA A 171 -7.22 -11.16 5.07
N THR A 172 -8.36 -11.81 4.84
CA THR A 172 -8.71 -13.07 5.50
C THR A 172 -8.14 -14.31 4.81
N SER A 173 -7.60 -14.16 3.59
CA SER A 173 -6.98 -15.26 2.84
C SER A 173 -5.82 -15.86 3.61
N THR A 174 -5.80 -17.18 3.75
CA THR A 174 -4.71 -17.94 4.37
C THR A 174 -3.42 -17.94 3.55
N GLN A 175 -3.49 -17.53 2.28
CA GLN A 175 -2.36 -17.42 1.36
C GLN A 175 -1.80 -15.99 1.28
N TYR A 176 -2.39 -15.03 2.02
CA TYR A 176 -2.08 -13.60 1.85
C TYR A 176 -0.59 -13.28 2.04
N SER A 177 0.00 -13.72 3.15
CA SER A 177 1.42 -13.49 3.43
C SER A 177 2.34 -14.15 2.41
N ALA A 178 2.01 -15.38 1.97
CA ALA A 178 2.80 -16.09 0.97
C ALA A 178 2.77 -15.37 -0.40
N LEU A 179 1.62 -14.82 -0.79
CA LEU A 179 1.47 -14.04 -2.02
C LEU A 179 2.28 -12.74 -1.96
N LEU A 180 2.18 -12.00 -0.85
CA LEU A 180 2.97 -10.78 -0.65
C LEU A 180 4.47 -11.08 -0.68
N ASN A 181 4.93 -12.10 0.05
CA ASN A 181 6.35 -12.48 0.09
C ASN A 181 6.86 -12.86 -1.31
N LYS A 182 6.06 -13.63 -2.08
CA LYS A 182 6.40 -13.98 -3.46
C LYS A 182 6.53 -12.74 -4.35
N LEU A 183 5.65 -11.74 -4.22
CA LEU A 183 5.77 -10.48 -4.98
C LEU A 183 7.04 -9.71 -4.57
N ILE A 184 7.29 -9.59 -3.27
CA ILE A 184 8.48 -8.90 -2.74
C ILE A 184 9.76 -9.53 -3.28
N GLU A 185 9.87 -10.86 -3.26
CA GLU A 185 11.03 -11.59 -3.75
C GLU A 185 11.17 -11.50 -5.28
N THR A 186 10.05 -11.71 -6.01
CA THR A 186 10.06 -11.73 -7.49
C THR A 186 10.49 -10.39 -8.09
N TYR A 187 10.08 -9.29 -7.47
CA TYR A 187 10.34 -7.93 -7.99
C TYR A 187 11.39 -7.16 -7.17
N HIS A 188 12.12 -7.83 -6.29
CA HIS A 188 13.18 -7.23 -5.45
C HIS A 188 12.72 -5.98 -4.71
N LEU A 189 11.48 -6.01 -4.17
CA LEU A 189 10.87 -4.83 -3.56
C LEU A 189 11.58 -4.37 -2.28
N THR A 190 12.41 -5.22 -1.67
CA THR A 190 13.25 -4.84 -0.51
C THR A 190 14.24 -3.73 -0.81
N ASP A 191 14.55 -3.46 -2.08
CA ASP A 191 15.39 -2.34 -2.49
C ASP A 191 14.76 -0.98 -2.11
N TYR A 192 13.44 -0.95 -1.96
CA TYR A 192 12.70 0.20 -1.47
C TYR A 192 12.64 0.33 0.06
N ASP A 193 13.07 -0.68 0.83
CA ASP A 193 13.10 -0.63 2.30
C ASP A 193 14.26 0.16 2.86
N GLN A 194 15.22 0.52 2.02
CA GLN A 194 16.35 1.38 2.37
C GLN A 194 15.88 2.84 2.47
N SER A 195 16.44 3.57 3.44
CA SER A 195 16.13 4.98 3.62
C SER A 195 16.54 5.81 2.40
N PRO A 196 15.78 6.86 2.01
CA PRO A 196 16.18 7.75 0.92
C PRO A 196 17.60 8.32 1.07
N THR A 197 18.04 8.55 2.31
CA THR A 197 19.39 9.04 2.65
C THR A 197 20.49 8.01 2.36
N ASP A 198 20.18 6.71 2.38
CA ASP A 198 21.17 5.66 2.13
C ASP A 198 21.49 5.54 0.63
N GLN A 199 20.60 5.96 -0.24
CA GLN A 199 20.83 5.96 -1.70
C GLN A 199 21.71 7.12 -2.19
N THR A 200 21.79 8.22 -1.46
CA THR A 200 22.65 9.36 -1.81
C THR A 200 24.14 9.02 -1.68
N THR A 201 24.49 7.91 -1.02
CA THR A 201 25.89 7.46 -0.86
C THR A 201 26.32 6.43 -1.91
N GLN A 202 25.39 5.78 -2.61
CA GLN A 202 25.71 4.88 -3.72
C GLN A 202 25.56 5.64 -5.06
N GLY A 203 26.67 6.18 -5.55
CA GLY A 203 26.74 6.72 -6.90
C GLY A 203 26.95 8.23 -7.04
N GLN A 204 27.10 8.99 -5.95
CA GLN A 204 27.52 10.38 -6.08
C GLN A 204 29.05 10.46 -6.21
N TYR A 205 29.48 10.72 -7.43
CA TYR A 205 30.86 11.09 -7.72
C TYR A 205 31.00 12.63 -7.68
N VAL A 206 31.85 13.12 -6.80
CA VAL A 206 32.17 14.55 -6.78
C VAL A 206 33.09 14.85 -7.94
N VAL A 207 32.57 15.51 -8.98
CA VAL A 207 33.32 15.90 -10.18
C VAL A 207 34.46 16.82 -9.78
N LYS A 208 35.68 16.45 -10.17
CA LYS A 208 36.90 17.24 -9.95
C LYS A 208 37.31 17.97 -11.25
N PRO A 209 38.02 19.07 -11.16
CA PRO A 209 38.58 19.72 -12.36
C PRO A 209 39.45 18.74 -13.15
N GLY A 210 39.09 18.50 -14.41
CA GLY A 210 39.75 17.55 -15.30
C GLY A 210 38.99 16.23 -15.52
N ASP A 211 37.91 15.98 -14.82
CA ASP A 211 37.07 14.80 -15.04
C ASP A 211 36.24 14.95 -16.33
N SER A 212 36.07 13.83 -17.02
CA SER A 212 35.09 13.71 -18.09
C SER A 212 34.02 12.69 -17.73
N LEU A 213 32.79 12.89 -18.18
CA LEU A 213 31.67 11.96 -17.97
C LEU A 213 32.02 10.53 -18.41
N TRP A 214 32.79 10.39 -19.48
CA TRP A 214 33.24 9.10 -19.99
C TRP A 214 34.22 8.39 -19.01
N ALA A 215 35.19 9.13 -18.44
CA ALA A 215 36.13 8.58 -17.47
C ALA A 215 35.45 8.18 -16.17
N ILE A 216 34.46 8.98 -15.73
CA ILE A 216 33.65 8.70 -14.55
C ILE A 216 32.79 7.44 -14.76
N ALA A 217 32.15 7.30 -15.91
CA ALA A 217 31.35 6.12 -16.26
C ALA A 217 32.20 4.85 -16.32
N GLN A 218 33.38 4.90 -16.96
CA GLN A 218 34.31 3.76 -16.98
C GLN A 218 34.80 3.35 -15.58
N ALA A 219 35.12 4.31 -14.72
CA ALA A 219 35.60 4.04 -13.36
C ALA A 219 34.53 3.42 -12.47
N ASN A 220 33.23 3.65 -12.76
CA ASN A 220 32.10 3.16 -12.00
C ASN A 220 31.35 1.99 -12.67
N HIS A 221 31.88 1.41 -13.73
CA HIS A 221 31.33 0.26 -14.45
C HIS A 221 29.88 0.47 -14.98
N THR A 222 29.51 1.68 -15.35
CA THR A 222 28.21 2.04 -15.94
C THR A 222 28.33 2.48 -17.40
#